data_8b4e645c0fa2c4f924026d1c1ba119c1
#
_entry.id   8b4e645c0fa2c4f924026d1c1ba119c1
#
_cell.length_a   1.000
_cell.length_b   1.000
_cell.length_c   1.000
_cell.angle_alpha   90.00
_cell.angle_beta   90.00
_cell.angle_gamma   90.00
#
_symmetry.space_group_name_H-M   'P 1'
#
loop_
_entity.id
_entity.type
_entity.pdbx_description
1 polymer ?
#
loop_
_entity_poly.entity_id
_entity_poly.type
_entity_poly.pdbx_seq_one_letter_code
_entity_poly.pdbx_strand_id
1 'polypeptide(L)'
;MSSADTPDTAGVVAPPPLIYLAALGAGFKLSRSIGRGSLPLKVRVPVGVGALAAGTSLMRSFFQAFARAGTPLDPYKPSKAIVTDGPYRLSRNPAYLGMTLTYAGISLLSDSPWALAPLPIAVAVVDRGVIAREEGYLERKFGAAYLDYKRGVRRWI
;
A
#
# COMPACT_ATOMS: atom_id res chain seq x y z
N MET A 1 9.60 35.05 8.60
CA MET A 1 9.41 33.71 9.14
C MET A 1 10.19 32.76 8.25
N SER A 2 11.23 32.15 8.81
CA SER A 2 12.21 31.35 8.07
C SER A 2 11.61 30.05 7.58
N SER A 3 11.85 29.71 6.32
CA SER A 3 11.41 28.46 5.64
C SER A 3 12.21 27.22 6.08
N ALA A 4 12.88 27.27 7.25
CA ALA A 4 13.87 26.28 7.69
C ALA A 4 13.32 25.13 8.53
N ASP A 5 12.01 25.06 8.83
CA ASP A 5 11.48 24.14 9.86
C ASP A 5 10.47 23.10 9.36
N THR A 6 10.32 22.91 8.05
CA THR A 6 9.47 21.82 7.56
C THR A 6 10.33 20.56 7.39
N PRO A 7 10.04 19.47 8.13
CA PRO A 7 10.81 18.23 7.98
C PRO A 7 10.81 17.75 6.53
N ASP A 8 11.97 17.40 5.96
CA ASP A 8 12.09 16.87 4.60
C ASP A 8 11.64 15.40 4.53
N THR A 9 10.46 15.15 5.08
CA THR A 9 9.81 13.83 5.13
C THR A 9 8.30 13.96 4.95
N ALA A 10 7.64 12.84 4.63
CA ALA A 10 6.19 12.80 4.43
C ALA A 10 5.38 12.91 5.74
N GLY A 11 5.99 12.68 6.91
CA GLY A 11 5.32 12.75 8.21
C GLY A 11 4.14 11.78 8.34
N VAL A 12 4.28 10.54 7.85
CA VAL A 12 3.21 9.52 7.88
C VAL A 12 2.81 9.15 9.30
N VAL A 13 1.53 8.82 9.51
CA VAL A 13 0.96 8.55 10.85
C VAL A 13 1.51 7.26 11.48
N ALA A 14 1.84 6.26 10.67
CA ALA A 14 2.46 5.01 11.09
C ALA A 14 3.06 4.31 9.87
N PRO A 15 4.02 3.38 10.08
CA PRO A 15 4.52 2.53 9.00
C PRO A 15 3.38 1.71 8.38
N PRO A 16 3.13 1.82 7.06
CA PRO A 16 2.02 1.14 6.40
C PRO A 16 1.95 -0.37 6.64
N PRO A 17 3.07 -1.12 6.64
CA PRO A 17 3.03 -2.55 6.95
C PRO A 17 2.42 -2.86 8.32
N LEU A 18 2.63 -2.02 9.33
CA LEU A 18 2.06 -2.21 10.66
C LEU A 18 0.55 -1.98 10.66
N ILE A 19 0.04 -1.03 9.87
CA ILE A 19 -1.41 -0.79 9.70
C ILE A 19 -2.08 -2.04 9.13
N TYR A 20 -1.52 -2.60 8.04
CA TYR A 20 -2.05 -3.82 7.43
C TYR A 20 -1.93 -5.04 8.34
N LEU A 21 -0.82 -5.22 9.06
CA LEU A 21 -0.63 -6.33 10.00
C LEU A 21 -1.59 -6.24 11.18
N ALA A 22 -1.78 -5.06 11.75
CA ALA A 22 -2.74 -4.85 12.84
C ALA A 22 -4.18 -5.16 12.39
N ALA A 23 -4.57 -4.68 11.21
CA ALA A 23 -5.88 -4.97 10.63
C ALA A 23 -6.06 -6.48 10.35
N LEU A 24 -5.04 -7.16 9.81
CA LEU A 24 -5.08 -8.59 9.55
C LEU A 24 -5.22 -9.40 10.85
N GLY A 25 -4.46 -9.04 11.89
CA GLY A 25 -4.56 -9.65 13.22
C GLY A 25 -5.95 -9.47 13.84
N ALA A 26 -6.51 -8.24 13.76
CA ALA A 26 -7.87 -7.96 14.20
C ALA A 26 -8.91 -8.77 13.40
N GLY A 27 -8.71 -8.89 12.08
CA GLY A 27 -9.55 -9.69 11.20
C GLY A 27 -9.53 -11.17 11.52
N PHE A 28 -8.37 -11.76 11.81
CA PHE A 28 -8.29 -13.15 12.27
C PHE A 28 -8.94 -13.36 13.63
N LYS A 29 -8.79 -12.41 14.56
CA LYS A 29 -9.49 -12.46 15.84
C LYS A 29 -11.00 -12.42 15.64
N LEU A 30 -11.49 -11.56 14.77
CA LEU A 30 -12.91 -11.48 14.40
C LEU A 30 -13.40 -12.79 13.77
N SER A 31 -12.65 -13.39 12.85
CA SER A 31 -12.98 -14.69 12.25
C SER A 31 -13.11 -15.80 13.28
N ARG A 32 -12.26 -15.79 14.31
CA ARG A 32 -12.36 -16.77 15.41
C ARG A 32 -13.60 -16.58 16.29
N SER A 33 -14.05 -15.33 16.46
CA SER A 33 -15.20 -14.97 17.30
C SER A 33 -16.54 -15.21 16.59
N ILE A 34 -16.62 -14.93 15.28
CA ILE A 34 -17.85 -15.10 14.49
C ILE A 34 -18.00 -16.55 14.00
N GLY A 35 -16.90 -17.27 13.87
CA GLY A 35 -16.82 -18.58 13.25
C GLY A 35 -16.26 -18.53 11.83
N ARG A 36 -15.87 -19.68 11.31
CA ARG A 36 -15.33 -19.82 9.96
C ARG A 36 -16.45 -19.59 8.96
N GLY A 37 -16.37 -18.50 8.18
CA GLY A 37 -17.23 -18.35 7.02
C GLY A 37 -16.83 -19.37 5.95
N SER A 38 -17.78 -20.01 5.31
CA SER A 38 -17.48 -21.02 4.29
C SER A 38 -17.58 -20.43 2.88
N LEU A 39 -16.47 -19.90 2.36
CA LEU A 39 -16.38 -19.72 0.92
C LEU A 39 -15.99 -21.07 0.28
N PRO A 40 -16.66 -21.47 -0.83
CA PRO A 40 -16.32 -22.70 -1.54
C PRO A 40 -14.82 -22.75 -1.89
N LEU A 41 -14.17 -23.89 -1.65
CA LEU A 41 -12.73 -24.10 -1.94
C LEU A 41 -12.39 -23.75 -3.39
N LYS A 42 -13.30 -24.09 -4.32
CA LYS A 42 -13.17 -23.81 -5.76
C LYS A 42 -13.10 -22.31 -6.08
N VAL A 43 -13.57 -21.44 -5.19
CA VAL A 43 -13.53 -19.98 -5.35
C VAL A 43 -12.38 -19.39 -4.54
N ARG A 44 -12.30 -19.71 -3.25
CA ARG A 44 -11.33 -19.07 -2.36
C ARG A 44 -9.86 -19.36 -2.69
N VAL A 45 -9.57 -20.60 -3.17
CA VAL A 45 -8.19 -20.96 -3.50
C VAL A 45 -7.69 -20.22 -4.76
N PRO A 46 -8.35 -20.29 -5.92
CA PRO A 46 -7.85 -19.59 -7.11
C PRO A 46 -7.83 -18.07 -6.91
N VAL A 47 -8.85 -17.48 -6.27
CA VAL A 47 -8.88 -16.04 -5.99
C VAL A 47 -7.79 -15.64 -4.99
N GLY A 48 -7.62 -16.42 -3.92
CA GLY A 48 -6.60 -16.16 -2.90
C GLY A 48 -5.17 -16.30 -3.44
N VAL A 49 -4.91 -17.34 -4.23
CA VAL A 49 -3.62 -17.54 -4.92
C VAL A 49 -3.35 -16.42 -5.91
N GLY A 50 -4.36 -16.06 -6.73
CA GLY A 50 -4.23 -14.96 -7.69
C GLY A 50 -3.93 -13.62 -7.02
N ALA A 51 -4.66 -13.29 -5.94
CA ALA A 51 -4.45 -12.08 -5.17
C ALA A 51 -3.03 -12.06 -4.53
N LEU A 52 -2.61 -13.17 -3.93
CA LEU A 52 -1.28 -13.28 -3.32
C LEU A 52 -0.16 -13.16 -4.36
N ALA A 53 -0.30 -13.82 -5.51
CA ALA A 53 0.66 -13.75 -6.60
C ALA A 53 0.75 -12.33 -7.18
N ALA A 54 -0.38 -11.68 -7.42
CA ALA A 54 -0.41 -10.29 -7.91
C ALA A 54 0.19 -9.33 -6.88
N GLY A 55 -0.16 -9.47 -5.60
CA GLY A 55 0.36 -8.64 -4.52
C GLY A 55 1.87 -8.77 -4.36
N THR A 56 2.40 -9.99 -4.32
CA THR A 56 3.85 -10.25 -4.23
C THR A 56 4.60 -9.79 -5.47
N SER A 57 4.01 -9.91 -6.65
CA SER A 57 4.61 -9.41 -7.91
C SER A 57 4.71 -7.88 -7.91
N LEU A 58 3.66 -7.19 -7.45
CA LEU A 58 3.68 -5.73 -7.30
C LEU A 58 4.72 -5.28 -6.28
N MET A 59 4.80 -5.94 -5.13
CA MET A 59 5.82 -5.65 -4.12
C MET A 59 7.24 -5.84 -4.65
N ARG A 60 7.49 -6.94 -5.35
CA ARG A 60 8.79 -7.18 -6.02
C ARG A 60 9.12 -6.07 -7.02
N SER A 61 8.17 -5.72 -7.88
CA SER A 61 8.34 -4.65 -8.88
C SER A 61 8.58 -3.29 -8.24
N PHE A 62 7.90 -2.99 -7.12
CA PHE A 62 8.12 -1.81 -6.31
C PHE A 62 9.56 -1.75 -5.79
N PHE A 63 10.06 -2.79 -5.12
CA PHE A 63 11.44 -2.84 -4.61
C PHE A 63 12.46 -2.66 -5.73
N GLN A 64 12.24 -3.31 -6.88
CA GLN A 64 13.12 -3.16 -8.03
C GLN A 64 13.13 -1.72 -8.60
N ALA A 65 11.97 -1.05 -8.66
CA ALA A 65 11.88 0.32 -9.14
C ALA A 65 12.63 1.29 -8.21
N PHE A 66 12.48 1.14 -6.88
CA PHE A 66 13.22 1.95 -5.90
C PHE A 66 14.73 1.69 -5.94
N ALA A 67 15.13 0.43 -6.08
CA ALA A 67 16.54 0.07 -6.21
C ALA A 67 17.18 0.71 -7.45
N ARG A 68 16.48 0.69 -8.60
CA ARG A 68 16.97 1.35 -9.83
C ARG A 68 17.04 2.86 -9.68
N ALA A 69 16.10 3.48 -8.99
CA ALA A 69 16.06 4.93 -8.78
C ALA A 69 17.04 5.41 -7.70
N GLY A 70 17.68 4.51 -6.94
CA GLY A 70 18.61 4.86 -5.87
C GLY A 70 17.98 5.71 -4.75
N THR A 71 16.63 5.64 -4.60
CA THR A 71 15.91 6.39 -3.58
C THR A 71 15.58 5.51 -2.36
N PRO A 72 15.62 6.06 -1.12
CA PRO A 72 15.30 5.29 0.07
C PRO A 72 13.86 4.79 0.07
N LEU A 73 13.64 3.56 0.57
CA LEU A 73 12.31 2.98 0.81
C LEU A 73 11.64 3.53 2.07
N ASP A 74 12.44 4.07 2.97
CA ASP A 74 12.00 4.57 4.27
C ASP A 74 11.27 5.91 4.11
N PRO A 75 9.97 6.00 4.45
CA PRO A 75 9.19 7.23 4.30
C PRO A 75 9.60 8.35 5.28
N TYR A 76 10.47 8.02 6.24
CA TYR A 76 11.06 8.98 7.17
C TYR A 76 12.40 9.55 6.66
N LYS A 77 12.86 9.12 5.48
CA LYS A 77 14.06 9.65 4.82
C LYS A 77 13.68 10.49 3.60
N PRO A 78 14.45 11.53 3.28
CA PRO A 78 14.22 12.34 2.09
C PRO A 78 14.26 11.52 0.81
N SER A 79 13.22 11.65 -0.03
CA SER A 79 13.22 11.06 -1.37
C SER A 79 14.25 11.74 -2.25
N LYS A 80 15.06 10.97 -2.96
CA LYS A 80 16.10 11.49 -3.87
C LYS A 80 15.58 11.70 -5.29
N ALA A 81 14.57 10.94 -5.70
CA ALA A 81 13.99 10.99 -7.04
C ALA A 81 12.51 10.60 -7.01
N ILE A 82 11.76 11.04 -8.02
CA ILE A 82 10.41 10.55 -8.29
C ILE A 82 10.54 9.24 -9.05
N VAL A 83 9.92 8.19 -8.55
CA VAL A 83 9.82 6.90 -9.26
C VAL A 83 8.54 6.90 -10.07
N THR A 84 8.66 6.83 -11.40
CA THR A 84 7.52 6.86 -12.33
C THR A 84 7.49 5.68 -13.29
N ASP A 85 8.49 4.80 -13.23
CA ASP A 85 8.63 3.62 -14.08
C ASP A 85 8.07 2.34 -13.44
N GLY A 86 8.06 1.27 -14.23
CA GLY A 86 7.60 -0.04 -13.78
C GLY A 86 6.16 -0.01 -13.27
N PRO A 87 5.88 -0.47 -12.03
CA PRO A 87 4.53 -0.54 -11.49
C PRO A 87 3.91 0.85 -11.25
N TYR A 88 4.74 1.91 -11.20
CA TYR A 88 4.31 3.30 -11.04
C TYR A 88 3.64 3.89 -12.29
N ARG A 89 3.69 3.19 -13.44
CA ARG A 89 2.88 3.52 -14.62
C ARG A 89 1.42 3.11 -14.50
N LEU A 90 1.12 2.14 -13.65
CA LEU A 90 -0.24 1.62 -13.43
C LEU A 90 -0.94 2.29 -12.25
N SER A 91 -0.18 2.57 -11.20
CA SER A 91 -0.69 3.14 -9.96
C SER A 91 0.38 4.03 -9.35
N ARG A 92 -0.03 5.14 -8.72
CA ARG A 92 0.92 5.95 -7.94
C ARG A 92 1.31 5.29 -6.62
N ASN A 93 0.57 4.24 -6.20
CA ASN A 93 0.75 3.55 -4.92
C ASN A 93 0.84 2.02 -5.06
N PRO A 94 1.75 1.50 -5.91
CA PRO A 94 1.81 0.07 -6.20
C PRO A 94 2.15 -0.78 -4.98
N ALA A 95 2.92 -0.25 -4.02
CA ALA A 95 3.24 -0.94 -2.77
C ALA A 95 1.99 -1.17 -1.93
N TYR A 96 1.13 -0.15 -1.77
CA TYR A 96 -0.09 -0.27 -0.96
C TYR A 96 -1.14 -1.14 -1.65
N LEU A 97 -1.23 -1.09 -2.97
CA LEU A 97 -2.03 -2.04 -3.75
C LEU A 97 -1.52 -3.47 -3.56
N GLY A 98 -0.20 -3.68 -3.61
CA GLY A 98 0.44 -4.97 -3.35
C GLY A 98 0.13 -5.51 -1.94
N MET A 99 0.22 -4.65 -0.91
CA MET A 99 -0.12 -5.01 0.47
C MET A 99 -1.61 -5.38 0.61
N THR A 100 -2.51 -4.61 -0.03
CA THR A 100 -3.96 -4.87 -0.05
C THR A 100 -4.28 -6.23 -0.66
N LEU A 101 -3.69 -6.54 -1.81
CA LEU A 101 -3.88 -7.83 -2.48
C LEU A 101 -3.27 -8.98 -1.68
N THR A 102 -2.10 -8.80 -1.10
CA THR A 102 -1.46 -9.81 -0.22
C THR A 102 -2.32 -10.10 1.00
N TYR A 103 -2.85 -9.06 1.65
CA TYR A 103 -3.80 -9.19 2.77
C TYR A 103 -5.02 -10.03 2.35
N ALA A 104 -5.66 -9.66 1.24
CA ALA A 104 -6.84 -10.37 0.72
C ALA A 104 -6.52 -11.85 0.41
N GLY A 105 -5.38 -12.10 -0.23
CA GLY A 105 -4.91 -13.46 -0.54
C GLY A 105 -4.70 -14.31 0.71
N ILE A 106 -4.02 -13.78 1.72
CA ILE A 106 -3.79 -14.45 3.01
C ILE A 106 -5.13 -14.76 3.70
N SER A 107 -6.05 -13.79 3.76
CA SER A 107 -7.36 -13.96 4.40
C SER A 107 -8.17 -15.09 3.76
N LEU A 108 -8.20 -15.13 2.43
CA LEU A 108 -8.91 -16.16 1.67
C LEU A 108 -8.27 -17.54 1.82
N LEU A 109 -6.96 -17.65 1.68
CA LEU A 109 -6.23 -18.92 1.78
C LEU A 109 -6.28 -19.52 3.20
N SER A 110 -6.35 -18.67 4.21
CA SER A 110 -6.48 -19.09 5.63
C SER A 110 -7.91 -19.48 6.04
N ASP A 111 -8.85 -19.62 5.09
CA ASP A 111 -10.27 -19.92 5.37
C ASP A 111 -10.90 -18.95 6.40
N SER A 112 -10.53 -17.70 6.28
CA SER A 112 -10.95 -16.63 7.20
C SER A 112 -11.51 -15.44 6.43
N PRO A 113 -12.63 -15.58 5.70
CA PRO A 113 -13.17 -14.49 4.88
C PRO A 113 -13.58 -13.27 5.71
N TRP A 114 -13.97 -13.46 6.97
CA TRP A 114 -14.24 -12.35 7.90
C TRP A 114 -13.01 -11.53 8.23
N ALA A 115 -11.80 -12.08 7.99
CA ALA A 115 -10.58 -11.31 8.10
C ALA A 115 -10.50 -10.18 7.06
N LEU A 116 -11.30 -10.21 6.00
CA LEU A 116 -11.41 -9.11 5.03
C LEU A 116 -12.17 -7.88 5.59
N ALA A 117 -12.98 -8.03 6.63
CA ALA A 117 -13.83 -6.94 7.14
C ALA A 117 -13.04 -5.68 7.59
N PRO A 118 -11.88 -5.78 8.26
CA PRO A 118 -11.08 -4.60 8.60
C PRO A 118 -10.28 -4.01 7.42
N LEU A 119 -10.15 -4.70 6.29
CA LEU A 119 -9.34 -4.25 5.15
C LEU A 119 -9.76 -2.88 4.59
N PRO A 120 -11.06 -2.58 4.37
CA PRO A 120 -11.47 -1.24 3.92
C PRO A 120 -11.06 -0.13 4.89
N ILE A 121 -11.06 -0.39 6.20
CA ILE A 121 -10.62 0.56 7.21
C ILE A 121 -9.11 0.78 7.09
N ALA A 122 -8.32 -0.29 6.98
CA ALA A 122 -6.88 -0.20 6.77
C ALA A 122 -6.53 0.61 5.51
N VAL A 123 -7.22 0.33 4.39
CA VAL A 123 -7.04 1.08 3.14
C VAL A 123 -7.40 2.56 3.32
N ALA A 124 -8.48 2.89 4.00
CA ALA A 124 -8.88 4.29 4.27
C ALA A 124 -7.85 5.01 5.17
N VAL A 125 -7.31 4.34 6.18
CA VAL A 125 -6.24 4.88 7.05
C VAL A 125 -4.97 5.13 6.24
N VAL A 126 -4.58 4.20 5.39
CA VAL A 126 -3.40 4.36 4.51
C VAL A 126 -3.64 5.47 3.48
N ASP A 127 -4.82 5.53 2.86
CA ASP A 127 -5.14 6.55 1.85
C ASP A 127 -5.07 7.97 2.42
N ARG A 128 -5.61 8.20 3.62
CA ARG A 128 -5.69 9.53 4.24
C ARG A 128 -4.50 9.85 5.12
N GLY A 129 -4.00 8.88 5.86
CA GLY A 129 -2.94 9.05 6.86
C GLY A 129 -1.52 8.91 6.30
N VAL A 130 -1.38 8.25 5.16
CA VAL A 130 -0.08 7.98 4.52
C VAL A 130 -0.03 8.59 3.14
N ILE A 131 -0.80 8.08 2.17
CA ILE A 131 -0.72 8.48 0.76
C ILE A 131 -0.93 9.98 0.58
N ALA A 132 -1.95 10.56 1.21
CA ALA A 132 -2.22 11.99 1.09
C ALA A 132 -1.04 12.85 1.58
N ARG A 133 -0.33 12.39 2.62
CA ARG A 133 0.85 13.08 3.17
C ARG A 133 2.07 12.90 2.26
N GLU A 134 2.28 11.69 1.74
CA GLU A 134 3.35 11.41 0.77
C GLU A 134 3.16 12.21 -0.51
N GLU A 135 1.95 12.26 -1.06
CA GLU A 135 1.63 13.08 -2.24
C GLU A 135 1.91 14.56 -1.98
N GLY A 136 1.45 15.11 -0.85
CA GLY A 136 1.73 16.50 -0.48
C GLY A 136 3.23 16.80 -0.30
N TYR A 137 3.98 15.86 0.26
CA TYR A 137 5.43 15.96 0.36
C TYR A 137 6.10 15.95 -1.02
N LEU A 138 5.72 15.02 -1.91
CA LEU A 138 6.27 14.92 -3.26
C LEU A 138 5.93 16.16 -4.12
N GLU A 139 4.72 16.71 -3.97
CA GLU A 139 4.31 17.95 -4.62
C GLU A 139 5.18 19.13 -4.19
N ARG A 140 5.42 19.30 -2.89
CA ARG A 140 6.31 20.37 -2.38
C ARG A 140 7.74 20.20 -2.83
N LYS A 141 8.25 18.96 -2.85
CA LYS A 141 9.65 18.67 -3.13
C LYS A 141 9.99 18.72 -4.61
N PHE A 142 9.13 18.19 -5.46
CA PHE A 142 9.40 18.01 -6.89
C PHE A 142 8.55 18.90 -7.81
N GLY A 143 7.57 19.63 -7.28
CA GLY A 143 6.79 20.62 -7.99
C GLY A 143 6.15 20.10 -9.27
N ALA A 144 6.40 20.79 -10.40
CA ALA A 144 5.80 20.50 -11.69
C ALA A 144 6.02 19.06 -12.16
N ALA A 145 7.20 18.50 -11.93
CA ALA A 145 7.52 17.13 -12.35
C ALA A 145 6.58 16.08 -11.68
N TYR A 146 6.26 16.27 -10.38
CA TYR A 146 5.30 15.38 -9.73
C TYR A 146 3.85 15.64 -10.17
N LEU A 147 3.48 16.89 -10.40
CA LEU A 147 2.14 17.24 -10.87
C LEU A 147 1.86 16.69 -12.29
N ASP A 148 2.85 16.68 -13.18
CA ASP A 148 2.74 16.07 -14.51
C ASP A 148 2.52 14.56 -14.41
N TYR A 149 3.30 13.88 -13.58
CA TYR A 149 3.12 12.46 -13.29
C TYR A 149 1.72 12.17 -12.70
N LYS A 150 1.27 12.99 -11.74
CA LYS A 150 -0.03 12.86 -11.07
C LYS A 150 -1.21 13.00 -12.04
N ARG A 151 -1.08 13.81 -13.10
CA ARG A 151 -2.10 13.94 -14.15
C ARG A 151 -2.21 12.70 -15.03
N GLY A 152 -1.10 12.00 -15.25
CA GLY A 152 -1.05 10.82 -16.13
C GLY A 152 -1.37 9.49 -15.46
N VAL A 153 -1.23 9.37 -14.13
CA VAL A 153 -1.39 8.10 -13.41
C VAL A 153 -2.34 8.26 -12.24
N ARG A 154 -3.28 7.32 -12.09
CA ARG A 154 -4.25 7.34 -10.98
C ARG A 154 -3.59 6.97 -9.65
N ARG A 155 -4.26 7.34 -8.53
CA ARG A 155 -3.78 7.02 -7.18
C ARG A 155 -3.73 5.51 -6.94
N TRP A 156 -4.79 4.80 -7.30
CA TRP A 156 -4.90 3.36 -7.11
C TRP A 156 -4.77 2.59 -8.43
N ILE A 157 -5.77 2.63 -9.29
CA ILE A 157 -5.79 2.00 -10.63
C ILE A 157 -6.58 2.90 -11.58
#